data_1afb276233c51be968011422539d6893
#
_entry.id   1afb276233c51be968011422539d6893
#
_cell.length_a   1.000
_cell.length_b   1.000
_cell.length_c   1.000
_cell.angle_alpha   90.00
_cell.angle_beta   90.00
_cell.angle_gamma   90.00
#
_symmetry.space_group_name_H-M   'P 1'
#
loop_
_entity.id
_entity.type
_entity.pdbx_description
1 polymer ?
#
loop_
_entity_poly.entity_id
_entity_poly.type
_entity_poly.pdbx_seq_one_letter_code
_entity_poly.pdbx_strand_id
1 'polypeptide(L)'
;MFEIPENLAPETYPMAWLVGTWRGYGSIGYPGIEQAPMICELEVFNNGGPYLTVNGTWYLANESIEKVDMELPGDQGVAQLTEERLWQAFTGFLRQSPEKEGELEAMIASPDGRATLFVGVVKAPRMNLVSDTIVRSATGAHVDASQLQVAMVDSDLLFVYDMSAFGEEMQSYAAGRLSKVRENS
;
A
#
# COMPACT_ATOMS: atom_id res chain seq x y z
N MET A 1 5.40 17.31 -12.86
CA MET A 1 4.23 18.13 -12.45
C MET A 1 3.10 17.15 -12.27
N PHE A 2 2.48 17.12 -11.10
CA PHE A 2 1.34 16.22 -10.83
C PHE A 2 0.08 16.83 -11.50
N GLU A 3 -0.56 16.05 -12.38
CA GLU A 3 -1.85 16.42 -13.00
C GLU A 3 -2.96 15.75 -12.20
N ILE A 4 -3.94 16.54 -11.77
CA ILE A 4 -5.16 16.01 -11.15
C ILE A 4 -5.98 15.38 -12.28
N PRO A 5 -6.32 14.07 -12.20
CA PRO A 5 -7.16 13.44 -13.21
C PRO A 5 -8.49 14.17 -13.38
N GLU A 6 -8.97 14.28 -14.61
CA GLU A 6 -10.28 14.83 -14.91
C GLU A 6 -11.38 13.99 -14.23
N ASN A 7 -12.41 14.66 -13.71
CA ASN A 7 -13.58 14.05 -13.06
C ASN A 7 -13.36 13.40 -11.68
N LEU A 8 -12.31 13.76 -10.95
CA LEU A 8 -12.21 13.38 -9.54
C LEU A 8 -13.28 14.12 -8.70
N ALA A 9 -13.90 13.40 -7.77
CA ALA A 9 -14.74 14.02 -6.77
C ALA A 9 -13.91 14.98 -5.89
N PRO A 10 -14.39 16.20 -5.58
CA PRO A 10 -13.62 17.19 -4.82
C PRO A 10 -13.09 16.70 -3.48
N GLU A 11 -13.83 15.83 -2.81
CA GLU A 11 -13.46 15.22 -1.53
C GLU A 11 -12.20 14.32 -1.64
N THR A 12 -11.86 13.91 -2.86
CA THR A 12 -10.66 13.06 -3.11
C THR A 12 -9.41 13.88 -3.45
N TYR A 13 -9.49 15.18 -3.64
CA TYR A 13 -8.36 16.03 -4.03
C TYR A 13 -7.13 15.91 -3.11
N PRO A 14 -7.25 15.85 -1.78
CA PRO A 14 -6.09 15.67 -0.92
C PRO A 14 -5.32 14.36 -1.17
N MET A 15 -5.97 13.38 -1.81
CA MET A 15 -5.42 12.05 -2.12
C MET A 15 -5.18 11.86 -3.63
N ALA A 16 -5.43 12.86 -4.46
CA ALA A 16 -5.35 12.78 -5.92
C ALA A 16 -3.97 12.30 -6.42
N TRP A 17 -2.92 12.58 -5.66
CA TRP A 17 -1.55 12.15 -5.94
C TRP A 17 -1.35 10.63 -5.90
N LEU A 18 -2.27 9.87 -5.29
CA LEU A 18 -2.27 8.41 -5.26
C LEU A 18 -2.88 7.81 -6.53
N VAL A 19 -3.73 8.54 -7.25
CA VAL A 19 -4.53 8.00 -8.37
C VAL A 19 -3.63 7.53 -9.51
N GLY A 20 -3.83 6.29 -9.93
CA GLY A 20 -3.13 5.66 -11.05
C GLY A 20 -2.83 4.19 -10.80
N THR A 21 -2.15 3.60 -11.76
CA THR A 21 -1.58 2.25 -11.67
C THR A 21 -0.10 2.37 -11.36
N TRP A 22 0.33 1.63 -10.37
CA TRP A 22 1.69 1.66 -9.82
C TRP A 22 2.27 0.26 -9.81
N ARG A 23 3.51 0.13 -10.21
CA ARG A 23 4.25 -1.13 -10.15
C ARG A 23 5.67 -0.87 -9.68
N GLY A 24 6.16 -1.75 -8.83
CA GLY A 24 7.49 -1.60 -8.28
C GLY A 24 7.88 -2.81 -7.45
N TYR A 25 8.77 -2.59 -6.52
CA TYR A 25 9.37 -3.63 -5.73
C TYR A 25 9.53 -3.22 -4.27
N GLY A 26 9.85 -4.20 -3.45
CA GLY A 26 10.09 -3.99 -2.05
C GLY A 26 10.60 -5.25 -1.37
N SER A 27 10.47 -5.29 -0.07
CA SER A 27 10.80 -6.46 0.72
C SER A 27 9.76 -6.70 1.80
N ILE A 28 9.62 -7.96 2.16
CA ILE A 28 8.91 -8.40 3.36
C ILE A 28 9.90 -9.08 4.31
N GLY A 29 9.57 -9.07 5.58
CA GLY A 29 10.25 -9.83 6.61
C GLY A 29 9.59 -9.61 7.96
N TYR A 30 9.50 -10.65 8.79
CA TYR A 30 8.88 -10.57 10.11
C TYR A 30 9.38 -11.74 10.96
N PRO A 31 9.34 -11.70 12.29
CA PRO A 31 9.62 -12.90 13.09
C PRO A 31 8.80 -14.10 12.63
N GLY A 32 9.47 -15.17 12.22
CA GLY A 32 8.85 -16.33 11.60
C GLY A 32 8.57 -16.26 10.10
N ILE A 33 8.83 -15.11 9.46
CA ILE A 33 8.76 -14.91 8.01
C ILE A 33 10.14 -14.49 7.52
N GLU A 34 10.76 -15.34 6.67
CA GLU A 34 12.06 -15.04 6.09
C GLU A 34 12.02 -13.78 5.23
N GLN A 35 13.08 -12.99 5.31
CA GLN A 35 13.17 -11.77 4.50
C GLN A 35 13.29 -12.14 3.02
N ALA A 36 12.42 -11.56 2.21
CA ALA A 36 12.35 -11.82 0.78
C ALA A 36 12.02 -10.55 -0.01
N PRO A 37 12.54 -10.43 -1.25
CA PRO A 37 12.11 -9.37 -2.15
C PRO A 37 10.72 -9.68 -2.70
N MET A 38 9.98 -8.61 -3.02
CA MET A 38 8.64 -8.73 -3.58
C MET A 38 8.41 -7.74 -4.72
N ILE A 39 7.53 -8.14 -5.63
CA ILE A 39 6.95 -7.27 -6.64
C ILE A 39 5.64 -6.72 -6.08
N CYS A 40 5.45 -5.42 -6.18
CA CYS A 40 4.27 -4.71 -5.70
C CYS A 40 3.50 -4.12 -6.86
N GLU A 41 2.20 -4.35 -6.89
CA GLU A 41 1.26 -3.73 -7.82
C GLU A 41 0.16 -3.04 -7.02
N LEU A 42 -0.20 -1.83 -7.43
CA LEU A 42 -1.23 -1.02 -6.78
C LEU A 42 -2.03 -0.27 -7.84
N GLU A 43 -3.33 -0.34 -7.74
CA GLU A 43 -4.26 0.45 -8.53
C GLU A 43 -5.11 1.32 -7.59
N VAL A 44 -5.15 2.60 -7.87
CA VAL A 44 -5.96 3.57 -7.13
C VAL A 44 -6.77 4.38 -8.12
N PHE A 45 -8.08 4.36 -8.01
CA PHE A 45 -8.97 5.05 -8.93
C PHE A 45 -10.21 5.63 -8.25
N ASN A 46 -10.85 6.57 -8.92
CA ASN A 46 -12.11 7.17 -8.51
C ASN A 46 -13.19 6.84 -9.55
N ASN A 47 -14.37 6.50 -9.10
CA ASN A 47 -15.54 6.21 -9.95
C ASN A 47 -16.59 7.32 -9.90
N GLY A 48 -16.23 8.51 -9.42
CA GLY A 48 -17.12 9.65 -9.26
C GLY A 48 -17.69 9.82 -7.84
N GLY A 49 -17.48 8.86 -6.95
CA GLY A 49 -17.87 8.96 -5.55
C GLY A 49 -16.84 9.71 -4.68
N PRO A 50 -17.21 10.12 -3.45
CA PRO A 50 -16.35 10.86 -2.52
C PRO A 50 -15.26 9.99 -1.85
N TYR A 51 -14.70 9.05 -2.58
CA TYR A 51 -13.71 8.09 -2.13
C TYR A 51 -12.84 7.59 -3.28
N LEU A 52 -11.69 7.02 -2.96
CA LEU A 52 -10.85 6.26 -3.88
C LEU A 52 -11.05 4.76 -3.64
N THR A 53 -11.05 3.97 -4.71
CA THR A 53 -10.93 2.52 -4.66
C THR A 53 -9.45 2.14 -4.73
N VAL A 54 -9.05 1.18 -3.93
CA VAL A 54 -7.66 0.72 -3.81
C VAL A 54 -7.62 -0.79 -4.00
N ASN A 55 -6.81 -1.26 -4.95
CA ASN A 55 -6.50 -2.68 -5.16
C ASN A 55 -5.00 -2.86 -5.15
N GLY A 56 -4.51 -3.84 -4.43
CA GLY A 56 -3.08 -4.13 -4.40
C GLY A 56 -2.77 -5.62 -4.34
N THR A 57 -1.64 -5.98 -4.92
CA THR A 57 -1.08 -7.33 -4.91
C THR A 57 0.42 -7.30 -4.68
N TRP A 58 0.90 -8.22 -3.87
CA TRP A 58 2.31 -8.46 -3.65
C TRP A 58 2.66 -9.89 -4.03
N TYR A 59 3.72 -10.06 -4.81
CA TYR A 59 4.25 -11.34 -5.22
C TYR A 59 5.65 -11.50 -4.66
N LEU A 60 5.96 -12.66 -4.10
CA LEU A 60 7.36 -12.99 -3.80
C LEU A 60 8.14 -13.13 -5.10
N ALA A 61 9.39 -12.74 -5.07
CA ALA A 61 10.31 -12.90 -6.17
C ALA A 61 11.30 -14.05 -5.91
N ASN A 62 11.83 -14.61 -7.00
CA ASN A 62 12.77 -15.73 -6.95
C ASN A 62 14.18 -15.33 -6.50
N GLU A 63 14.50 -14.04 -6.56
CA GLU A 63 15.82 -13.52 -6.27
C GLU A 63 16.08 -13.52 -4.75
N SER A 64 17.33 -13.68 -4.36
CA SER A 64 17.76 -13.44 -2.97
C SER A 64 17.80 -11.95 -2.70
N ILE A 65 17.30 -11.53 -1.54
CA ILE A 65 17.25 -10.11 -1.13
C ILE A 65 18.63 -9.43 -1.19
N GLU A 66 19.70 -10.16 -0.92
CA GLU A 66 21.07 -9.66 -0.94
C GLU A 66 21.57 -9.27 -2.35
N LYS A 67 20.89 -9.74 -3.40
CA LYS A 67 21.22 -9.47 -4.80
C LYS A 67 20.41 -8.35 -5.40
N VAL A 68 19.42 -7.85 -4.68
CA VAL A 68 18.51 -6.80 -5.15
C VAL A 68 19.03 -5.45 -4.70
N ASP A 69 19.25 -4.54 -5.65
CA ASP A 69 19.55 -3.16 -5.34
C ASP A 69 18.26 -2.43 -4.91
N MET A 70 18.16 -2.16 -3.61
CA MET A 70 16.98 -1.54 -3.00
C MET A 70 16.97 0.00 -3.10
N GLU A 71 17.97 0.61 -3.74
CA GLU A 71 18.06 2.07 -3.90
C GLU A 71 17.55 2.56 -5.27
N LEU A 72 17.27 1.64 -6.20
CA LEU A 72 16.80 1.97 -7.54
C LEU A 72 15.39 2.57 -7.54
N PRO A 73 15.03 3.39 -8.54
CA PRO A 73 13.64 3.75 -8.83
C PRO A 73 12.74 2.51 -8.99
N GLY A 74 11.43 2.66 -8.74
CA GLY A 74 10.51 1.55 -8.69
C GLY A 74 10.48 0.70 -9.96
N ASP A 75 10.51 1.33 -11.13
CA ASP A 75 10.51 0.68 -12.45
C ASP A 75 11.82 -0.09 -12.74
N GLN A 76 12.96 0.44 -12.28
CA GLN A 76 14.25 -0.22 -12.44
C GLN A 76 14.44 -1.34 -11.41
N GLY A 77 14.00 -1.12 -10.18
CA GLY A 77 14.08 -2.13 -9.13
C GLY A 77 13.25 -3.36 -9.46
N VAL A 78 12.01 -3.19 -9.92
CA VAL A 78 11.15 -4.31 -10.30
C VAL A 78 11.69 -5.09 -11.50
N ALA A 79 12.46 -4.45 -12.38
CA ALA A 79 13.07 -5.11 -13.54
C ALA A 79 14.18 -6.13 -13.15
N GLN A 80 14.67 -6.09 -11.91
CA GLN A 80 15.63 -7.07 -11.39
C GLN A 80 14.95 -8.37 -10.95
N LEU A 81 13.60 -8.37 -10.82
CA LEU A 81 12.86 -9.41 -10.12
C LEU A 81 12.06 -10.28 -11.09
N THR A 82 11.98 -11.55 -10.76
CA THR A 82 11.14 -12.54 -11.41
C THR A 82 10.07 -13.00 -10.43
N GLU A 83 8.80 -12.87 -10.80
CA GLU A 83 7.67 -13.30 -9.99
C GLU A 83 7.72 -14.80 -9.72
N GLU A 84 7.56 -15.19 -8.46
CA GLU A 84 7.46 -16.58 -8.04
C GLU A 84 6.01 -16.95 -7.72
N ARG A 85 5.40 -16.28 -6.73
CA ARG A 85 4.06 -16.60 -6.27
C ARG A 85 3.36 -15.42 -5.60
N LEU A 86 2.04 -15.40 -5.68
CA LEU A 86 1.23 -14.46 -4.93
C LEU A 86 1.46 -14.63 -3.43
N TRP A 87 1.76 -13.53 -2.77
CA TRP A 87 1.93 -13.47 -1.32
C TRP A 87 0.74 -12.84 -0.62
N GLN A 88 0.34 -11.65 -1.08
CA GLN A 88 -0.69 -10.84 -0.45
C GLN A 88 -1.56 -10.19 -1.53
N ALA A 89 -2.86 -10.09 -1.26
CA ALA A 89 -3.77 -9.23 -2.00
C ALA A 89 -4.61 -8.42 -1.01
N PHE A 90 -5.08 -7.26 -1.43
CA PHE A 90 -6.01 -6.44 -0.67
C PHE A 90 -6.85 -5.57 -1.58
N THR A 91 -8.03 -5.24 -1.13
CA THR A 91 -8.93 -4.32 -1.81
C THR A 91 -9.69 -3.48 -0.79
N GLY A 92 -10.08 -2.28 -1.19
CA GLY A 92 -10.89 -1.44 -0.30
C GLY A 92 -11.06 -0.02 -0.78
N PHE A 93 -11.39 0.83 0.17
CA PHE A 93 -11.74 2.23 -0.06
C PHE A 93 -10.93 3.14 0.85
N LEU A 94 -10.57 4.30 0.31
CA LEU A 94 -9.92 5.38 1.05
C LEU A 94 -10.76 6.65 0.86
N ARG A 95 -11.15 7.28 1.94
CA ARG A 95 -11.92 8.51 1.92
C ARG A 95 -11.41 9.53 2.92
N GLN A 96 -11.70 10.80 2.67
CA GLN A 96 -11.56 11.83 3.69
C GLN A 96 -12.71 11.72 4.68
N SER A 97 -12.45 11.94 5.96
CA SER A 97 -13.49 12.03 6.98
C SER A 97 -14.46 13.17 6.64
N PRO A 98 -15.77 12.93 6.66
CA PRO A 98 -16.74 14.01 6.41
C PRO A 98 -16.80 15.03 7.56
N GLU A 99 -16.24 14.70 8.72
CA GLU A 99 -16.29 15.55 9.91
C GLU A 99 -15.08 16.49 10.02
N LYS A 100 -13.92 16.08 9.43
CA LYS A 100 -12.69 16.84 9.62
C LYS A 100 -11.76 16.76 8.40
N GLU A 101 -11.48 17.91 7.84
CA GLU A 101 -10.56 18.04 6.72
C GLU A 101 -9.15 17.52 7.06
N GLY A 102 -8.56 16.76 6.14
CA GLY A 102 -7.23 16.15 6.29
C GLY A 102 -7.20 14.87 7.11
N GLU A 103 -8.28 14.47 7.75
CA GLU A 103 -8.41 13.14 8.36
C GLU A 103 -8.89 12.13 7.32
N LEU A 104 -8.33 10.92 7.38
CA LEU A 104 -8.62 9.82 6.48
C LEU A 104 -9.23 8.63 7.20
N GLU A 105 -10.06 7.92 6.47
CA GLU A 105 -10.58 6.61 6.83
C GLU A 105 -10.33 5.65 5.65
N ALA A 106 -9.79 4.47 5.93
CA ALA A 106 -9.61 3.42 4.93
C ALA A 106 -10.20 2.10 5.42
N MET A 107 -10.96 1.43 4.55
CA MET A 107 -11.55 0.12 4.82
C MET A 107 -10.91 -0.87 3.85
N ILE A 108 -10.06 -1.75 4.37
CA ILE A 108 -9.25 -2.67 3.57
C ILE A 108 -9.58 -4.11 3.95
N ALA A 109 -9.94 -4.91 2.96
CA ALA A 109 -10.16 -6.35 3.11
C ALA A 109 -9.02 -7.14 2.44
N SER A 110 -8.64 -8.26 3.06
CA SER A 110 -7.58 -9.14 2.60
C SER A 110 -8.08 -10.60 2.53
N PRO A 111 -7.64 -11.39 1.53
CA PRO A 111 -8.08 -12.79 1.37
C PRO A 111 -7.65 -13.72 2.50
N ASP A 112 -6.73 -13.29 3.36
CA ASP A 112 -6.32 -13.99 4.57
C ASP A 112 -7.38 -13.99 5.69
N GLY A 113 -8.57 -13.49 5.39
CA GLY A 113 -9.72 -13.48 6.28
C GLY A 113 -9.78 -12.27 7.20
N ARG A 114 -9.12 -11.16 6.87
CA ARG A 114 -9.15 -9.91 7.65
C ARG A 114 -9.85 -8.78 6.90
N ALA A 115 -10.45 -7.89 7.68
CA ALA A 115 -10.82 -6.55 7.26
C ALA A 115 -10.35 -5.55 8.31
N THR A 116 -9.68 -4.50 7.87
CA THR A 116 -9.11 -3.47 8.74
C THR A 116 -9.72 -2.11 8.42
N LEU A 117 -10.23 -1.45 9.44
CA LEU A 117 -10.53 -0.02 9.41
C LEU A 117 -9.29 0.73 9.87
N PHE A 118 -8.78 1.57 9.02
CA PHE A 118 -7.70 2.50 9.33
C PHE A 118 -8.26 3.90 9.50
N VAL A 119 -7.63 4.65 10.38
CA VAL A 119 -7.81 6.09 10.53
C VAL A 119 -6.45 6.78 10.42
N GLY A 120 -6.45 8.02 10.00
CA GLY A 120 -5.19 8.72 9.88
C GLY A 120 -5.30 10.11 9.29
N VAL A 121 -4.20 10.58 8.74
CA VAL A 121 -4.10 11.95 8.22
C VAL A 121 -3.40 11.97 6.87
N VAL A 122 -3.82 12.90 6.01
CA VAL A 122 -3.13 13.24 4.78
C VAL A 122 -2.60 14.67 4.85
N LYS A 123 -1.34 14.81 4.46
CA LYS A 123 -0.68 16.07 4.16
C LYS A 123 0.12 15.86 2.88
N ALA A 124 -0.54 16.04 1.75
CA ALA A 124 0.01 15.71 0.43
C ALA A 124 1.45 16.26 0.26
N PRO A 125 2.38 15.48 -0.26
CA PRO A 125 2.24 14.13 -0.79
C PRO A 125 2.59 13.02 0.22
N ARG A 126 2.03 13.05 1.42
CA ARG A 126 2.22 12.05 2.48
C ARG A 126 0.91 11.70 3.15
N MET A 127 0.77 10.44 3.57
CA MET A 127 -0.29 10.00 4.47
C MET A 127 0.23 9.00 5.49
N ASN A 128 -0.40 9.02 6.66
CA ASN A 128 -0.15 8.05 7.73
C ASN A 128 -1.49 7.50 8.20
N LEU A 129 -1.59 6.19 8.24
CA LEU A 129 -2.77 5.46 8.68
C LEU A 129 -2.38 4.50 9.80
N VAL A 130 -3.25 4.38 10.81
CA VAL A 130 -3.14 3.39 11.88
C VAL A 130 -4.43 2.57 11.94
N SER A 131 -4.32 1.29 12.24
CA SER A 131 -5.51 0.48 12.43
C SER A 131 -6.30 0.95 13.65
N ASP A 132 -7.58 1.23 13.45
CA ASP A 132 -8.55 1.49 14.52
C ASP A 132 -9.20 0.18 14.95
N THR A 133 -9.66 -0.59 13.97
CA THR A 133 -10.34 -1.86 14.20
C THR A 133 -9.87 -2.90 13.19
N ILE A 134 -9.53 -4.09 13.68
CA ILE A 134 -9.21 -5.25 12.85
C ILE A 134 -10.24 -6.34 13.15
N VAL A 135 -10.99 -6.72 12.13
CA VAL A 135 -11.93 -7.84 12.19
C VAL A 135 -11.35 -9.01 11.42
N ARG A 136 -11.44 -10.22 11.98
CA ARG A 136 -10.97 -11.43 11.31
C ARG A 136 -11.97 -12.57 11.45
N SER A 137 -11.96 -13.46 10.46
CA SER A 137 -12.65 -14.75 10.55
C SER A 137 -11.95 -15.66 11.58
N ALA A 138 -12.58 -16.77 11.94
CA ALA A 138 -11.99 -17.72 12.88
C ALA A 138 -10.64 -18.29 12.42
N THR A 139 -10.42 -18.35 11.11
CA THR A 139 -9.18 -18.83 10.46
C THR A 139 -8.29 -17.69 9.92
N GLY A 140 -8.72 -16.44 10.09
CA GLY A 140 -7.99 -15.28 9.61
C GLY A 140 -6.69 -15.03 10.39
N ALA A 141 -5.71 -14.45 9.73
CA ALA A 141 -4.43 -14.13 10.34
C ALA A 141 -4.59 -13.22 11.57
N HIS A 142 -3.83 -13.52 12.62
CA HIS A 142 -3.89 -12.77 13.88
C HIS A 142 -2.94 -11.58 13.84
N VAL A 143 -3.50 -10.41 13.58
CA VAL A 143 -2.82 -9.12 13.63
C VAL A 143 -3.52 -8.26 14.67
N ASP A 144 -2.77 -7.74 15.64
CA ASP A 144 -3.29 -6.96 16.76
C ASP A 144 -3.39 -5.47 16.40
N ALA A 145 -2.40 -4.97 15.67
CA ALA A 145 -2.35 -3.58 15.21
C ALA A 145 -1.48 -3.46 13.96
N SER A 146 -1.72 -2.43 13.17
CA SER A 146 -0.88 -2.11 12.02
C SER A 146 -0.87 -0.61 11.73
N GLN A 147 0.17 -0.17 11.05
CA GLN A 147 0.28 1.20 10.54
C GLN A 147 0.86 1.20 9.13
N LEU A 148 0.42 2.16 8.34
CA LEU A 148 0.86 2.35 6.97
C LEU A 148 1.29 3.81 6.78
N GLN A 149 2.50 4.00 6.30
CA GLN A 149 3.00 5.29 5.86
C GLN A 149 3.21 5.24 4.36
N VAL A 150 2.72 6.25 3.65
CA VAL A 150 2.93 6.40 2.21
C VAL A 150 3.37 7.82 1.91
N ALA A 151 4.36 7.94 1.03
CA ALA A 151 4.85 9.23 0.56
C ALA A 151 5.22 9.16 -0.92
N MET A 152 5.10 10.28 -1.62
CA MET A 152 5.66 10.42 -2.96
C MET A 152 7.04 11.09 -2.86
N VAL A 153 8.06 10.42 -3.41
CA VAL A 153 9.44 10.89 -3.47
C VAL A 153 9.96 10.65 -4.87
N ASP A 154 10.49 11.67 -5.53
CA ASP A 154 11.02 11.61 -6.90
C ASP A 154 10.05 10.98 -7.93
N SER A 155 8.75 11.24 -7.77
CA SER A 155 7.65 10.69 -8.57
C SER A 155 7.32 9.22 -8.34
N ASP A 156 7.96 8.55 -7.39
CA ASP A 156 7.61 7.20 -6.94
C ASP A 156 6.80 7.24 -5.65
N LEU A 157 5.92 6.27 -5.47
CA LEU A 157 5.28 6.00 -4.18
C LEU A 157 6.19 5.11 -3.33
N LEU A 158 6.53 5.58 -2.15
CA LEU A 158 7.19 4.79 -1.12
C LEU A 158 6.19 4.44 -0.04
N PHE A 159 6.23 3.21 0.44
CA PHE A 159 5.42 2.80 1.58
C PHE A 159 6.23 2.01 2.61
N VAL A 160 5.80 2.13 3.86
CA VAL A 160 6.23 1.27 4.97
C VAL A 160 4.98 0.77 5.67
N TYR A 161 4.89 -0.53 5.85
CA TYR A 161 3.81 -1.20 6.57
C TYR A 161 4.38 -1.94 7.76
N ASP A 162 4.00 -1.49 8.94
CA ASP A 162 4.38 -2.09 10.22
C ASP A 162 3.17 -2.82 10.80
N MET A 163 3.42 -3.88 11.54
CA MET A 163 2.37 -4.59 12.27
C MET A 163 2.85 -5.13 13.60
N SER A 164 1.90 -5.32 14.52
CA SER A 164 2.01 -6.15 15.69
C SER A 164 1.15 -7.39 15.45
N ALA A 165 1.77 -8.56 15.38
CA ALA A 165 1.10 -9.79 14.99
C ALA A 165 1.78 -11.00 15.61
N PHE A 166 1.05 -12.10 15.78
CA PHE A 166 1.58 -13.38 16.28
C PHE A 166 2.30 -13.30 17.62
N GLY A 167 1.92 -12.33 18.48
CA GLY A 167 2.55 -12.10 19.76
C GLY A 167 3.80 -11.22 19.75
N GLU A 168 4.17 -10.68 18.60
CA GLU A 168 5.29 -9.76 18.44
C GLU A 168 4.84 -8.30 18.57
N GLU A 169 5.73 -7.45 19.08
CA GLU A 169 5.51 -6.00 19.15
C GLU A 169 5.51 -5.36 17.75
N MET A 170 5.00 -4.12 17.68
CA MET A 170 4.96 -3.35 16.44
C MET A 170 6.35 -3.22 15.81
N GLN A 171 6.50 -3.72 14.61
CA GLN A 171 7.74 -3.65 13.84
C GLN A 171 7.47 -3.74 12.34
N SER A 172 8.46 -3.39 11.54
CA SER A 172 8.33 -3.39 10.08
C SER A 172 8.08 -4.79 9.54
N TYR A 173 7.07 -4.88 8.69
CA TYR A 173 6.71 -6.10 7.95
C TYR A 173 7.03 -5.98 6.47
N ALA A 174 6.68 -4.86 5.86
CA ALA A 174 6.88 -4.65 4.44
C ALA A 174 7.25 -3.19 4.14
N ALA A 175 8.09 -3.00 3.14
CA ALA A 175 8.40 -1.68 2.59
C ALA A 175 8.63 -1.80 1.09
N GLY A 176 8.29 -0.76 0.34
CA GLY A 176 8.48 -0.79 -1.10
C GLY A 176 8.47 0.59 -1.75
N ARG A 177 8.85 0.57 -3.03
CA ARG A 177 8.92 1.71 -3.92
C ARG A 177 8.30 1.36 -5.26
N LEU A 178 7.29 2.12 -5.68
CA LEU A 178 6.52 1.87 -6.89
C LEU A 178 6.58 3.09 -7.80
N SER A 179 6.89 2.86 -9.07
CA SER A 179 6.78 3.87 -10.12
C SER A 179 5.42 3.81 -10.78
N LYS A 180 4.93 4.95 -11.25
CA LYS A 180 3.66 5.03 -11.97
C LYS A 180 3.79 4.34 -13.33
N VAL A 181 2.90 3.40 -13.60
CA VAL A 181 2.81 2.75 -14.91
C VAL A 181 2.26 3.77 -15.91
N ARG A 182 2.99 4.00 -16.98
CA ARG A 182 2.51 4.85 -18.07
C ARG A 182 1.59 4.02 -18.96
N GLU A 183 0.37 4.46 -19.13
CA GLU A 183 -0.48 3.92 -20.19
C GLU A 183 0.18 4.26 -21.54
N ASN A 184 0.53 3.24 -22.30
CA ASN A 184 0.98 3.44 -23.68
C ASN A 184 -0.23 3.94 -24.48
N SER A 185 -0.17 5.20 -24.89
CA SER A 185 -1.16 5.85 -25.76
C SER A 185 -1.19 5.22 -27.14
#